data_7456d28ffb31f11c954d630afb5823c1
#
_entry.id   7456d28ffb31f11c954d630afb5823c1
#
_cell.length_a   1.000
_cell.length_b   1.000
_cell.length_c   1.000
_cell.angle_alpha   90.00
_cell.angle_beta   90.00
_cell.angle_gamma   90.00
#
_symmetry.space_group_name_H-M   'P 1'
#
loop_
_entity.id
_entity.type
_entity.pdbx_description
1 polymer ?
#
loop_
_entity_poly.entity_id
_entity_poly.type
_entity_poly.pdbx_seq_one_letter_code
_entity_poly.pdbx_strand_id
1 'polypeptide(L)'
;AQGAIESAYALSRFAVEGNALFGQWTYGKGLKPEEQREDLGDYRVRSFRTPIASVRGYALNLNTNPAYRPFRAIRSAARKAGQVPRGSVLVEGLKAYSERGEAYIEEVRGVMRVNGLGGTDTARLEDGPPIELRAGLF
;
A
#
# COMPACT_ATOMS: atom_id res chain seq x y z
N ALA A 1 3.31 2.14 5.95
CA ALA A 1 3.23 0.83 6.57
C ALA A 1 2.94 -0.28 5.54
N GLN A 2 1.77 -0.27 4.87
CA GLN A 2 1.41 -1.34 3.93
C GLN A 2 2.49 -1.60 2.87
N GLY A 3 3.00 -0.55 2.21
CA GLY A 3 4.06 -0.71 1.21
C GLY A 3 5.29 -1.45 1.74
N ALA A 4 5.67 -1.22 2.99
CA ALA A 4 6.79 -1.94 3.62
C ALA A 4 6.46 -3.43 3.80
N ILE A 5 5.28 -3.75 4.33
CA ILE A 5 4.83 -5.14 4.55
C ILE A 5 4.72 -5.88 3.22
N GLU A 6 3.99 -5.34 2.26
CA GLU A 6 3.66 -5.98 0.99
C GLU A 6 4.88 -6.18 0.06
N SER A 7 5.89 -5.35 0.20
CA SER A 7 7.09 -5.40 -0.63
C SER A 7 8.33 -5.98 0.07
N ALA A 8 8.18 -6.49 1.31
CA ALA A 8 9.31 -6.83 2.16
C ALA A 8 10.33 -5.67 2.24
N TYR A 9 9.86 -4.47 2.57
CA TYR A 9 10.67 -3.24 2.59
C TYR A 9 11.36 -2.92 1.26
N ALA A 10 10.66 -3.13 0.15
CA ALA A 10 11.11 -3.00 -1.23
C ALA A 10 12.22 -4.00 -1.64
N LEU A 11 12.43 -5.06 -0.86
CA LEU A 11 13.43 -6.09 -1.14
C LEU A 11 12.86 -7.31 -1.89
N SER A 12 11.53 -7.44 -1.99
CA SER A 12 10.92 -8.57 -2.70
C SER A 12 11.26 -8.53 -4.19
N ARG A 13 11.36 -9.68 -4.84
CA ARG A 13 11.56 -9.80 -6.28
C ARG A 13 10.53 -8.97 -7.07
N PHE A 14 9.28 -8.97 -6.64
CA PHE A 14 8.22 -8.19 -7.30
C PHE A 14 8.43 -6.68 -7.18
N ALA A 15 9.00 -6.21 -6.07
CA ALA A 15 9.33 -4.79 -5.91
C ALA A 15 10.53 -4.40 -6.78
N VAL A 16 11.58 -5.23 -6.77
CA VAL A 16 12.83 -4.96 -7.48
C VAL A 16 12.66 -5.06 -9.01
N GLU A 17 12.08 -6.14 -9.50
CA GLU A 17 11.94 -6.39 -10.94
C GLU A 17 10.70 -5.73 -11.57
N GLY A 18 9.64 -5.55 -10.76
CA GLY A 18 8.34 -5.09 -11.26
C GLY A 18 7.82 -3.78 -10.71
N ASN A 19 8.58 -3.09 -9.84
CA ASN A 19 8.11 -1.90 -9.10
C ASN A 19 6.78 -2.13 -8.37
N ALA A 20 6.49 -3.37 -7.97
CA ALA A 20 5.21 -3.79 -7.38
C ALA A 20 5.27 -3.68 -5.85
N LEU A 21 4.99 -2.49 -5.31
CA LEU A 21 5.09 -2.21 -3.88
C LEU A 21 3.91 -2.74 -3.04
N PHE A 22 2.80 -3.15 -3.66
CA PHE A 22 1.55 -3.50 -2.98
C PHE A 22 0.96 -4.84 -3.42
N GLY A 23 1.72 -5.69 -4.07
CA GLY A 23 1.31 -7.05 -4.41
C GLY A 23 0.02 -7.18 -5.22
N GLN A 24 -0.36 -6.17 -6.02
CA GLN A 24 -1.62 -6.15 -6.76
C GLN A 24 -1.66 -7.26 -7.80
N TRP A 25 -2.73 -8.07 -7.76
CA TRP A 25 -2.92 -9.16 -8.70
C TRP A 25 -3.46 -8.69 -10.04
N THR A 26 -3.13 -9.46 -11.08
CA THR A 26 -3.63 -9.28 -12.44
C THR A 26 -3.66 -10.62 -13.16
N TYR A 27 -4.60 -10.79 -14.09
CA TYR A 27 -4.60 -11.88 -15.07
C TYR A 27 -3.99 -11.48 -16.41
N GLY A 28 -3.41 -10.28 -16.48
CA GLY A 28 -2.71 -9.74 -17.64
C GLY A 28 -1.19 -9.75 -17.46
N LYS A 29 -0.53 -8.68 -17.92
CA LYS A 29 0.93 -8.54 -17.82
C LYS A 29 1.39 -8.37 -16.37
N GLY A 30 2.38 -9.17 -15.95
CA GLY A 30 2.96 -9.14 -14.62
C GLY A 30 3.97 -10.24 -14.40
N LEU A 31 4.56 -10.27 -13.21
CA LEU A 31 5.50 -11.30 -12.79
C LEU A 31 4.75 -12.50 -12.19
N LYS A 32 5.10 -13.69 -12.60
CA LYS A 32 4.57 -14.93 -12.02
C LYS A 32 5.14 -15.12 -10.61
N PRO A 33 4.31 -15.47 -9.60
CA PRO A 33 4.80 -16.02 -8.35
C PRO A 33 5.55 -17.34 -8.61
N GLU A 34 6.53 -17.66 -7.78
CA GLU A 34 7.23 -18.96 -7.84
C GLU A 34 6.29 -20.09 -7.47
N GLU A 35 5.49 -19.88 -6.43
CA GLU A 35 4.42 -20.78 -6.03
C GLU A 35 3.08 -20.20 -6.47
N GLN A 36 2.41 -20.89 -7.40
CA GLN A 36 1.06 -20.54 -7.82
C GLN A 36 0.04 -21.37 -7.04
N ARG A 37 -0.99 -20.72 -6.56
CA ARG A 37 -2.17 -21.40 -6.01
C ARG A 37 -3.03 -21.89 -7.17
N GLU A 38 -3.21 -23.18 -7.29
CA GLU A 38 -3.96 -23.83 -8.39
C GLU A 38 -5.42 -23.36 -8.46
N ASP A 39 -6.03 -23.07 -7.31
CA ASP A 39 -7.39 -22.58 -7.16
C ASP A 39 -7.62 -21.17 -7.73
N LEU A 40 -6.55 -20.40 -7.96
CA LEU A 40 -6.62 -19.00 -8.43
C LEU A 40 -6.26 -18.81 -9.91
N GLY A 41 -5.93 -19.90 -10.63
CA GLY A 41 -5.56 -19.85 -12.04
C GLY A 41 -4.23 -19.13 -12.32
N ASP A 42 -4.02 -18.67 -13.56
CA ASP A 42 -2.76 -18.03 -13.98
C ASP A 42 -2.71 -16.53 -13.55
N TYR A 43 -2.81 -16.30 -12.24
CA TYR A 43 -2.66 -14.95 -11.72
C TYR A 43 -1.19 -14.51 -11.67
N ARG A 44 -0.97 -13.22 -11.73
CA ARG A 44 0.35 -12.59 -11.69
C ARG A 44 0.34 -11.40 -10.75
N VAL A 45 1.51 -11.02 -10.25
CA VAL A 45 1.69 -9.73 -9.59
C VAL A 45 1.94 -8.67 -10.66
N ARG A 46 1.09 -7.65 -10.68
CA ARG A 46 1.14 -6.56 -11.66
C ARG A 46 2.45 -5.82 -11.59
N SER A 47 3.13 -5.67 -12.72
CA SER A 47 4.33 -4.85 -12.84
C SER A 47 4.00 -3.42 -13.25
N PHE A 48 4.83 -2.49 -12.83
CA PHE A 48 4.67 -1.05 -13.09
C PHE A 48 5.94 -0.48 -13.70
N ARG A 49 5.81 0.56 -14.52
CA ARG A 49 6.96 1.26 -15.10
C ARG A 49 7.81 1.99 -14.07
N THR A 50 7.20 2.45 -12.99
CA THR A 50 7.85 3.21 -11.92
C THR A 50 7.19 2.89 -10.58
N PRO A 51 7.89 3.07 -9.45
CA PRO A 51 7.31 2.91 -8.12
C PRO A 51 6.09 3.82 -7.90
N ILE A 52 6.11 5.06 -8.41
CA ILE A 52 4.97 5.99 -8.31
C ILE A 52 3.73 5.46 -9.05
N ALA A 53 3.90 4.73 -10.15
CA ALA A 53 2.78 4.10 -10.84
C ALA A 53 2.14 2.99 -9.99
N SER A 54 2.94 2.24 -9.22
CA SER A 54 2.43 1.27 -8.24
C SER A 54 1.62 1.96 -7.13
N VAL A 55 2.15 3.06 -6.57
CA VAL A 55 1.43 3.86 -5.56
C VAL A 55 0.10 4.40 -6.10
N ARG A 56 0.09 4.92 -7.32
CA ARG A 56 -1.15 5.40 -7.97
C ARG A 56 -2.15 4.27 -8.18
N GLY A 57 -1.69 3.11 -8.63
CA GLY A 57 -2.53 1.92 -8.77
C GLY A 57 -3.14 1.46 -7.45
N TYR A 58 -2.36 1.45 -6.39
CA TYR A 58 -2.81 1.15 -5.03
C TYR A 58 -3.86 2.17 -4.56
N ALA A 59 -3.60 3.47 -4.69
CA ALA A 59 -4.54 4.51 -4.31
C ALA A 59 -5.86 4.40 -5.10
N LEU A 60 -5.80 4.10 -6.40
CA LEU A 60 -6.97 3.86 -7.23
C LEU A 60 -7.77 2.66 -6.71
N ASN A 61 -7.11 1.54 -6.42
CA ASN A 61 -7.75 0.35 -5.88
C ASN A 61 -8.51 0.65 -4.58
N LEU A 62 -7.90 1.32 -3.61
CA LEU A 62 -8.57 1.72 -2.36
C LEU A 62 -9.78 2.64 -2.60
N ASN A 63 -9.74 3.45 -3.64
CA ASN A 63 -10.80 4.41 -3.95
C ASN A 63 -11.96 3.83 -4.77
N THR A 64 -11.74 2.76 -5.52
CA THR A 64 -12.74 2.23 -6.47
C THR A 64 -13.26 0.84 -6.12
N ASN A 65 -12.42 -0.03 -5.56
CA ASN A 65 -12.79 -1.41 -5.26
C ASN A 65 -13.86 -1.48 -4.17
N PRO A 66 -14.96 -2.22 -4.38
CA PRO A 66 -16.03 -2.39 -3.39
C PRO A 66 -15.56 -2.93 -2.03
N ALA A 67 -14.55 -3.79 -2.00
CA ALA A 67 -13.99 -4.35 -0.78
C ALA A 67 -13.50 -3.28 0.22
N TYR A 68 -13.08 -2.11 -0.28
CA TYR A 68 -12.58 -1.00 0.55
C TYR A 68 -13.63 0.10 0.81
N ARG A 69 -14.93 -0.21 0.67
CA ARG A 69 -16.00 0.70 1.08
C ARG A 69 -15.90 1.10 2.55
N PRO A 70 -15.59 0.20 3.52
CA PRO A 70 -15.39 0.58 4.92
C PRO A 70 -14.27 1.61 5.10
N PHE A 71 -13.13 1.43 4.45
CA PHE A 71 -12.03 2.40 4.46
C PHE A 71 -12.48 3.79 4.01
N ARG A 72 -13.22 3.86 2.90
CA ARG A 72 -13.74 5.14 2.38
C ARG A 72 -14.79 5.77 3.30
N ALA A 73 -15.62 4.95 3.96
CA ALA A 73 -16.61 5.41 4.92
C ALA A 73 -15.96 6.06 6.14
N ILE A 74 -14.97 5.40 6.74
CA ILE A 74 -14.21 5.94 7.88
C ILE A 74 -13.54 7.27 7.48
N ARG A 75 -12.88 7.32 6.33
CA ARG A 75 -12.24 8.53 5.81
C ARG A 75 -13.25 9.66 5.60
N SER A 76 -14.41 9.35 5.03
CA SER A 76 -15.49 10.33 4.80
C SER A 76 -16.05 10.88 6.11
N ALA A 77 -16.28 10.02 7.10
CA ALA A 77 -16.77 10.43 8.41
C ALA A 77 -15.80 11.40 9.11
N ALA A 78 -14.50 11.08 9.13
CA ALA A 78 -13.50 11.97 9.68
C ALA A 78 -13.51 13.36 9.01
N ARG A 79 -13.56 13.40 7.68
CA ARG A 79 -13.62 14.67 6.93
C ARG A 79 -14.87 15.48 7.20
N LYS A 80 -16.04 14.82 7.29
CA LYS A 80 -17.30 15.49 7.64
C LYS A 80 -17.29 16.09 9.05
N ALA A 81 -16.55 15.46 9.96
CA ALA A 81 -16.34 15.96 11.32
C ALA A 81 -15.22 17.03 11.42
N GLY A 82 -14.66 17.49 10.30
CA GLY A 82 -13.54 18.44 10.28
C GLY A 82 -12.23 17.89 10.82
N GLN A 83 -12.12 16.55 10.91
CA GLN A 83 -10.93 15.88 11.44
C GLN A 83 -10.01 15.42 10.33
N VAL A 84 -8.71 15.40 10.63
CA VAL A 84 -7.71 14.78 9.75
C VAL A 84 -7.89 13.26 9.80
N PRO A 85 -8.11 12.57 8.65
CA PRO A 85 -8.18 11.13 8.60
C PRO A 85 -6.85 10.51 9.03
N ARG A 86 -6.82 9.84 10.16
CA ARG A 86 -5.60 9.21 10.70
C ARG A 86 -5.39 7.82 10.16
N GLY A 87 -4.18 7.50 9.68
CA GLY A 87 -3.83 6.19 9.15
C GLY A 87 -4.13 5.04 10.12
N SER A 88 -3.86 5.23 11.41
CA SER A 88 -4.14 4.24 12.47
C SER A 88 -5.63 3.92 12.66
N VAL A 89 -6.53 4.82 12.25
CA VAL A 89 -7.98 4.61 12.27
C VAL A 89 -8.46 4.07 10.92
N LEU A 90 -7.93 4.61 9.81
CA LEU A 90 -8.31 4.18 8.46
C LEU A 90 -8.01 2.71 8.19
N VAL A 91 -6.97 2.16 8.81
CA VAL A 91 -6.55 0.76 8.64
C VAL A 91 -7.65 -0.23 8.98
N GLU A 92 -8.58 0.09 9.87
CA GLU A 92 -9.75 -0.74 10.20
C GLU A 92 -10.60 -1.10 8.96
N GLY A 93 -10.64 -0.21 8.00
CA GLY A 93 -11.36 -0.43 6.74
C GLY A 93 -10.63 -1.32 5.73
N LEU A 94 -9.47 -1.88 6.09
CA LEU A 94 -8.62 -2.67 5.21
C LEU A 94 -8.63 -4.18 5.55
N LYS A 95 -9.57 -4.66 6.33
CA LYS A 95 -9.67 -6.10 6.71
C LYS A 95 -9.71 -7.03 5.50
N ALA A 96 -10.33 -6.60 4.41
CA ALA A 96 -10.39 -7.36 3.16
C ALA A 96 -9.10 -7.30 2.32
N TYR A 97 -8.06 -6.62 2.79
CA TYR A 97 -6.79 -6.51 2.07
C TYR A 97 -5.95 -7.80 2.16
N SER A 98 -6.07 -8.51 3.27
CA SER A 98 -5.38 -9.76 3.51
C SER A 98 -6.34 -10.81 4.09
N GLU A 99 -6.15 -12.07 3.71
CA GLU A 99 -6.86 -13.22 4.31
C GLU A 99 -6.64 -13.32 5.83
N ARG A 100 -5.57 -12.70 6.34
CA ARG A 100 -5.22 -12.65 7.77
C ARG A 100 -6.13 -11.72 8.59
N GLY A 101 -6.97 -10.92 7.93
CA GLY A 101 -7.99 -10.09 8.59
C GLY A 101 -7.42 -9.21 9.70
N GLU A 102 -7.85 -9.43 10.95
CA GLU A 102 -7.45 -8.63 12.10
C GLU A 102 -5.94 -8.67 12.39
N ALA A 103 -5.30 -9.83 12.24
CA ALA A 103 -3.86 -9.96 12.44
C ALA A 103 -3.05 -9.07 11.48
N TYR A 104 -3.54 -8.89 10.27
CA TYR A 104 -2.96 -7.96 9.31
C TYR A 104 -3.10 -6.50 9.76
N ILE A 105 -4.26 -6.13 10.28
CA ILE A 105 -4.50 -4.77 10.80
C ILE A 105 -3.53 -4.45 11.94
N GLU A 106 -3.35 -5.38 12.88
CA GLU A 106 -2.42 -5.20 13.99
C GLU A 106 -0.96 -5.11 13.53
N GLU A 107 -0.55 -5.88 12.52
CA GLU A 107 0.77 -5.77 11.93
C GLU A 107 0.99 -4.39 11.29
N VAL A 108 0.03 -3.91 10.49
CA VAL A 108 0.11 -2.57 9.88
C VAL A 108 0.21 -1.49 10.95
N ARG A 109 -0.57 -1.58 12.03
CA ARG A 109 -0.47 -0.67 13.18
C ARG A 109 0.88 -0.76 13.87
N GLY A 110 1.41 -1.97 14.03
CA GLY A 110 2.74 -2.20 14.59
C GLY A 110 3.81 -1.46 13.82
N VAL A 111 3.83 -1.61 12.49
CA VAL A 111 4.76 -0.91 11.61
C VAL A 111 4.58 0.61 11.69
N MET A 112 3.33 1.12 11.74
CA MET A 112 3.06 2.54 11.93
C MET A 112 3.65 3.07 13.23
N ARG A 113 3.45 2.35 14.33
CA ARG A 113 3.90 2.75 15.66
C ARG A 113 5.42 2.77 15.77
N VAL A 114 6.07 1.68 15.34
CA VAL A 114 7.52 1.53 15.44
C VAL A 114 8.27 2.58 14.60
N ASN A 115 7.70 2.96 13.46
CA ASN A 115 8.30 3.94 12.55
C ASN A 115 7.76 5.38 12.73
N GLY A 116 6.97 5.64 13.76
CA GLY A 116 6.46 6.98 14.04
C GLY A 116 5.58 7.59 12.94
N LEU A 117 4.93 6.74 12.11
CA LEU A 117 4.21 7.18 10.91
C LEU A 117 2.96 8.04 11.19
N GLY A 118 2.50 8.10 12.44
CA GLY A 118 1.38 8.99 12.82
C GLY A 118 1.66 10.47 12.53
N GLY A 119 2.91 10.89 12.56
CA GLY A 119 3.30 12.25 12.19
C GLY A 119 3.07 12.59 10.72
N THR A 120 3.01 11.58 9.85
CA THR A 120 2.80 11.79 8.41
C THR A 120 1.35 12.14 8.05
N ASP A 121 0.38 11.90 8.94
CA ASP A 121 -1.03 12.19 8.70
C ASP A 121 -1.31 13.69 8.45
N THR A 122 -0.46 14.57 9.00
CA THR A 122 -0.53 16.02 8.84
C THR A 122 0.62 16.60 8.03
N ALA A 123 1.53 15.75 7.55
CA ALA A 123 2.66 16.18 6.77
C ALA A 123 2.21 16.81 5.45
N ARG A 124 2.89 17.86 5.03
CA ARG A 124 2.73 18.53 3.74
C ARG A 124 4.07 18.56 3.04
N LEU A 125 4.05 18.53 1.72
CA LEU A 125 5.24 18.83 0.95
C LEU A 125 5.60 20.30 1.17
N GLU A 126 6.88 20.57 1.40
CA GLU A 126 7.40 21.91 1.46
C GLU A 126 7.41 22.52 0.04
N ASP A 127 7.01 23.79 -0.06
CA ASP A 127 7.08 24.53 -1.31
C ASP A 127 8.54 24.90 -1.57
N GLY A 128 9.25 24.06 -2.30
CA GLY A 128 10.66 24.23 -2.62
C GLY A 128 11.06 23.49 -3.89
N PRO A 129 12.26 23.73 -4.42
CA PRO A 129 12.76 22.98 -5.55
C PRO A 129 12.87 21.48 -5.19
N PRO A 130 12.71 20.57 -6.16
CA PRO A 130 12.86 19.14 -5.95
C PRO A 130 14.25 18.82 -5.37
N ILE A 131 14.30 18.06 -4.28
CA ILE A 131 15.55 17.52 -3.75
C ILE A 131 15.88 16.24 -4.50
N GLU A 132 16.99 16.23 -5.21
CA GLU A 132 17.49 15.03 -5.87
C GLU A 132 18.27 14.19 -4.86
N LEU A 133 17.69 13.04 -4.46
CA LEU A 133 18.39 12.06 -3.64
C LEU A 133 19.28 11.21 -4.56
N ARG A 134 20.58 11.40 -4.48
CA ARG A 134 21.56 10.49 -5.10
C ARG A 134 21.86 9.37 -4.11
N ALA A 135 21.62 8.12 -4.53
CA ALA A 135 22.13 6.98 -3.77
C ALA A 135 23.66 7.09 -3.71
N GLY A 136 24.20 7.23 -2.51
CA GLY A 136 25.64 7.10 -2.31
C GLY A 136 26.05 5.68 -2.68
N LEU A 137 27.08 5.54 -3.49
CA LEU A 137 27.75 4.25 -3.68
C LEU A 137 28.42 3.90 -2.32
N PHE A 138 27.86 2.91 -1.63
CA PHE A 138 28.51 2.25 -0.50
C PHE A 138 29.32 1.07 -1.00
#